data_bcdf16a2476c82c0dedff30e1ccebd23
#
_entry.id   bcdf16a2476c82c0dedff30e1ccebd23
#
_cell.length_a   1.000
_cell.length_b   1.000
_cell.length_c   1.000
_cell.angle_alpha   90.00
_cell.angle_beta   90.00
_cell.angle_gamma   90.00
#
_symmetry.space_group_name_H-M   'P 1'
#
loop_
_entity.id
_entity.type
_entity.pdbx_description
1 polymer ?
#
loop_
_entity_poly.entity_id
_entity_poly.type
_entity_poly.pdbx_seq_one_letter_code
_entity_poly.pdbx_strand_id
1 'polypeptide(L)'
;MIDDEDLEQRVQRLLSQATHAYRGNRAATGVLEEAATRLAEPLRVVVAGPPNSGKSTLVNALIGEDVAPAAPTDGPSAFTSYQDGPEPRAWWFAEDQRPHEVALVRTTPGLRLSTGGAQRTPSGTTRRAVIEWPSRTLRRTRFIDTGRLEAREVFREADAVLYLTTHLDDADLSFLWAGRGLRGPSVFPVHTIVVLSRADATSGGRADAMLTARQLARRRRREPRVGTLCQDVIAVSPLVGHAARTLREEEFRVLAELAAWPRASLEPHLLSVDRFTAPGALPGVTAEQRDQLVRRLGLGGLRLAVTLTRTGCATRAALAEKLQEYSGLKDLQSAVAELFTTRRAALKARSALTVLDQLLRTEPAPGLGEQLAEIELLSADLHPFRELRLLSALRSGRVDLAPETAADARRLLGGEGTSVGERLGMPAEASTDDIFTAAYAAAERWRQESHRPGTSAAQRRAASVVLRSCDMIIEWLAGAQVL
;
A
#
# COMPACT_ATOMS: atom_id res chain seq x y z
N MET A 1 -22.31 8.00 -13.57
CA MET A 1 -21.08 7.76 -12.80
C MET A 1 -20.11 8.81 -13.25
N ILE A 2 -19.50 9.55 -12.34
CA ILE A 2 -18.27 10.21 -12.74
C ILE A 2 -17.34 9.03 -12.98
N ASP A 3 -17.10 8.71 -14.24
CA ASP A 3 -16.16 7.69 -14.64
C ASP A 3 -14.79 8.14 -14.09
N ASP A 4 -13.93 7.20 -13.73
CA ASP A 4 -12.56 7.53 -13.33
C ASP A 4 -11.91 8.45 -14.38
N GLU A 5 -12.26 8.27 -15.66
CA GLU A 5 -11.82 9.08 -16.79
C GLU A 5 -12.44 10.49 -16.76
N ASP A 6 -13.72 10.66 -16.46
CA ASP A 6 -14.37 11.98 -16.33
C ASP A 6 -13.79 12.76 -15.14
N LEU A 7 -13.51 12.09 -14.02
CA LEU A 7 -12.87 12.70 -12.86
C LEU A 7 -11.46 13.20 -13.18
N GLU A 8 -10.65 12.36 -13.84
CA GLU A 8 -9.29 12.75 -14.26
C GLU A 8 -9.36 13.93 -15.24
N GLN A 9 -10.25 13.92 -16.23
CA GLN A 9 -10.44 15.01 -17.19
C GLN A 9 -10.91 16.32 -16.52
N ARG A 10 -11.80 16.26 -15.54
CA ARG A 10 -12.23 17.45 -14.79
C ARG A 10 -11.10 18.07 -13.99
N VAL A 11 -10.33 17.24 -13.29
CA VAL A 11 -9.17 17.71 -12.53
C VAL A 11 -8.10 18.27 -13.48
N GLN A 12 -7.88 17.64 -14.63
CA GLN A 12 -6.95 18.15 -15.65
C GLN A 12 -7.37 19.51 -16.20
N ARG A 13 -8.68 19.72 -16.41
CA ARG A 13 -9.21 21.05 -16.83
C ARG A 13 -8.96 22.10 -15.76
N LEU A 14 -9.24 21.81 -14.48
CA LEU A 14 -9.00 22.74 -13.38
C LEU A 14 -7.51 23.10 -13.26
N LEU A 15 -6.61 22.13 -13.36
CA LEU A 15 -5.16 22.36 -13.37
C LEU A 15 -4.75 23.26 -14.55
N SER A 16 -5.28 23.03 -15.76
CA SER A 16 -4.97 23.82 -16.95
C SER A 16 -5.46 25.26 -16.82
N GLN A 17 -6.67 25.47 -16.29
CA GLN A 17 -7.23 26.80 -16.03
C GLN A 17 -6.39 27.55 -15.00
N ALA A 18 -6.02 26.90 -13.90
CA ALA A 18 -5.14 27.48 -12.89
C ALA A 18 -3.76 27.80 -13.45
N THR A 19 -3.13 26.91 -14.20
CA THR A 19 -1.83 27.15 -14.86
C THR A 19 -1.89 28.37 -15.75
N HIS A 20 -3.00 28.55 -16.48
CA HIS A 20 -3.21 29.73 -17.31
C HIS A 20 -3.34 31.01 -16.48
N ALA A 21 -4.06 30.99 -15.37
CA ALA A 21 -4.21 32.14 -14.48
C ALA A 21 -2.90 32.55 -13.79
N TYR A 22 -2.05 31.55 -13.46
CA TYR A 22 -0.75 31.76 -12.82
C TYR A 22 0.44 31.94 -13.79
N ARG A 23 0.21 32.16 -15.10
CA ARG A 23 1.31 32.23 -16.10
C ARG A 23 2.38 33.30 -15.81
N GLY A 24 2.06 34.29 -14.98
CA GLY A 24 3.02 35.30 -14.50
C GLY A 24 3.82 34.89 -13.25
N ASN A 25 3.45 33.79 -12.59
CA ASN A 25 4.10 33.28 -11.39
C ASN A 25 4.75 31.92 -11.68
N ARG A 26 6.08 31.93 -11.95
CA ARG A 26 6.84 30.73 -12.33
C ARG A 26 6.82 29.64 -11.26
N ALA A 27 6.80 30.00 -9.97
CA ALA A 27 6.76 29.05 -8.88
C ALA A 27 5.42 28.31 -8.85
N ALA A 28 4.30 29.05 -8.91
CA ALA A 28 2.95 28.49 -8.94
C ALA A 28 2.73 27.62 -10.19
N THR A 29 3.15 28.10 -11.36
CA THR A 29 3.06 27.35 -12.63
C THR A 29 3.81 26.03 -12.54
N GLY A 30 5.05 26.02 -12.00
CA GLY A 30 5.82 24.79 -11.83
C GLY A 30 5.14 23.77 -10.91
N VAL A 31 4.51 24.23 -9.81
CA VAL A 31 3.74 23.34 -8.90
C VAL A 31 2.53 22.73 -9.62
N LEU A 32 1.81 23.50 -10.42
CA LEU A 32 0.65 23.02 -11.17
C LEU A 32 1.02 22.07 -12.31
N GLU A 33 2.09 22.33 -13.03
CA GLU A 33 2.64 21.45 -14.07
C GLU A 33 3.10 20.12 -13.48
N GLU A 34 3.77 20.15 -12.31
CA GLU A 34 4.12 18.94 -11.58
C GLU A 34 2.87 18.16 -11.16
N ALA A 35 1.83 18.81 -10.65
CA ALA A 35 0.58 18.16 -10.28
C ALA A 35 -0.11 17.53 -11.50
N ALA A 36 -0.12 18.18 -12.65
CA ALA A 36 -0.65 17.64 -13.91
C ALA A 36 0.15 16.43 -14.41
N THR A 37 1.48 16.49 -14.35
CA THR A 37 2.37 15.37 -14.69
C THR A 37 2.10 14.17 -13.77
N ARG A 38 2.02 14.41 -12.47
CA ARG A 38 1.70 13.39 -11.47
C ARG A 38 0.34 12.72 -11.74
N LEU A 39 -0.64 13.43 -12.24
CA LEU A 39 -1.95 12.87 -12.58
C LEU A 39 -1.85 11.79 -13.67
N ALA A 40 -0.93 11.90 -14.62
CA ALA A 40 -0.70 10.92 -15.69
C ALA A 40 0.23 9.75 -15.29
N GLU A 41 1.08 9.90 -14.27
CA GLU A 41 2.04 8.88 -13.81
C GLU A 41 1.38 7.67 -13.08
N PRO A 42 2.10 6.57 -12.82
CA PRO A 42 1.67 5.51 -11.89
C PRO A 42 1.37 6.04 -10.48
N LEU A 43 0.49 5.34 -9.74
CA LEU A 43 0.13 5.68 -8.37
C LEU A 43 1.38 5.69 -7.46
N ARG A 44 1.61 6.79 -6.74
CA ARG A 44 2.74 6.93 -5.81
C ARG A 44 2.35 6.38 -4.43
N VAL A 45 2.82 5.19 -4.10
CA VAL A 45 2.62 4.56 -2.79
C VAL A 45 3.87 4.74 -1.95
N VAL A 46 3.80 5.63 -0.98
CA VAL A 46 4.92 5.89 -0.07
C VAL A 46 4.91 4.90 1.08
N VAL A 47 6.07 4.28 1.32
CA VAL A 47 6.32 3.35 2.43
C VAL A 47 7.08 4.13 3.51
N ALA A 48 6.39 4.48 4.58
CA ALA A 48 6.89 5.33 5.66
C ALA A 48 6.87 4.59 7.01
N GLY A 49 7.55 5.15 7.99
CA GLY A 49 7.60 4.62 9.36
C GLY A 49 8.98 4.76 9.99
N PRO A 50 9.13 4.41 11.28
CA PRO A 50 10.38 4.54 12.01
C PRO A 50 11.53 3.75 11.36
N PRO A 51 12.78 4.10 11.66
CA PRO A 51 13.95 3.33 11.23
C PRO A 51 13.82 1.86 11.62
N ASN A 52 14.32 0.98 10.78
CA ASN A 52 14.30 -0.48 11.01
C ASN A 52 12.90 -1.10 11.15
N SER A 53 11.84 -0.41 10.74
CA SER A 53 10.48 -0.99 10.71
C SER A 53 10.26 -2.02 9.59
N GLY A 54 11.23 -2.18 8.67
CA GLY A 54 11.16 -3.15 7.58
C GLY A 54 10.61 -2.59 6.26
N LYS A 55 10.71 -1.27 6.03
CA LYS A 55 10.22 -0.59 4.83
C LYS A 55 10.78 -1.17 3.52
N SER A 56 12.10 -1.17 3.37
CA SER A 56 12.77 -1.71 2.17
C SER A 56 12.48 -3.21 1.99
N THR A 57 12.39 -3.97 3.08
CA THR A 57 12.00 -5.38 3.05
C THR A 57 10.56 -5.55 2.57
N LEU A 58 9.65 -4.65 2.98
CA LEU A 58 8.27 -4.69 2.49
C LEU A 58 8.19 -4.35 1.00
N VAL A 59 8.96 -3.37 0.53
CA VAL A 59 9.05 -3.06 -0.91
C VAL A 59 9.50 -4.29 -1.69
N ASN A 60 10.58 -4.97 -1.25
CA ASN A 60 11.03 -6.22 -1.86
C ASN A 60 9.94 -7.31 -1.84
N ALA A 61 9.24 -7.46 -0.72
CA ALA A 61 8.16 -8.43 -0.59
C ALA A 61 6.98 -8.12 -1.54
N LEU A 62 6.61 -6.85 -1.72
CA LEU A 62 5.52 -6.43 -2.62
C LEU A 62 5.90 -6.59 -4.09
N ILE A 63 7.12 -6.24 -4.48
CA ILE A 63 7.65 -6.43 -5.84
C ILE A 63 7.89 -7.91 -6.11
N GLY A 64 8.42 -8.66 -5.13
CA GLY A 64 8.72 -10.09 -5.21
C GLY A 64 10.15 -10.41 -5.58
N GLU A 65 11.01 -9.42 -5.58
CA GLU A 65 12.42 -9.50 -5.92
C GLU A 65 13.26 -8.62 -4.99
N ASP A 66 14.57 -8.90 -4.91
CA ASP A 66 15.53 -8.08 -4.18
C ASP A 66 15.88 -6.82 -4.99
N VAL A 67 15.06 -5.79 -4.88
CA VAL A 67 15.21 -4.51 -5.61
C VAL A 67 15.66 -3.39 -4.68
N ALA A 68 15.16 -3.39 -3.46
CA ALA A 68 15.55 -2.40 -2.47
C ALA A 68 16.89 -2.79 -1.83
N PRO A 69 17.87 -1.87 -1.76
CA PRO A 69 19.16 -2.13 -1.15
C PRO A 69 19.02 -2.55 0.32
N ALA A 70 19.79 -3.55 0.73
CA ALA A 70 19.73 -4.12 2.09
C ALA A 70 20.35 -3.21 3.17
N ALA A 71 21.09 -2.19 2.79
CA ALA A 71 21.67 -1.18 3.70
C ALA A 71 21.43 0.21 3.13
N PRO A 72 21.29 1.24 4.00
CA PRO A 72 21.37 2.61 3.52
C PRO A 72 22.69 2.76 2.75
N THR A 73 22.61 3.17 1.51
CA THR A 73 23.79 3.66 0.78
C THR A 73 24.45 4.73 1.63
N ASP A 74 25.78 4.79 1.62
CA ASP A 74 26.58 5.74 2.40
C ASP A 74 26.17 7.19 2.08
N GLY A 75 25.07 7.65 2.69
CA GLY A 75 24.50 8.97 2.51
C GLY A 75 23.00 9.01 2.91
N PRO A 76 22.50 10.14 3.40
CA PRO A 76 21.09 10.30 3.73
C PRO A 76 20.27 10.49 2.46
N SER A 77 19.84 9.41 1.78
CA SER A 77 18.80 9.53 0.77
C SER A 77 17.47 9.71 1.48
N ALA A 78 16.80 10.82 1.20
CA ALA A 78 15.49 11.11 1.77
C ALA A 78 14.43 10.15 1.18
N PHE A 79 14.50 9.90 -0.15
CA PHE A 79 13.56 9.03 -0.87
C PHE A 79 14.27 8.09 -1.83
N THR A 80 13.84 6.81 -1.85
CA THR A 80 14.18 5.89 -2.93
C THR A 80 12.91 5.48 -3.65
N SER A 81 12.80 5.85 -4.93
CA SER A 81 11.65 5.54 -5.79
C SER A 81 11.93 4.31 -6.64
N TYR A 82 10.97 3.38 -6.66
CA TYR A 82 11.01 2.17 -7.48
C TYR A 82 9.90 2.27 -8.54
N GLN A 83 10.28 2.20 -9.81
CA GLN A 83 9.37 2.32 -10.94
C GLN A 83 9.67 1.26 -12.01
N ASP A 84 8.67 1.00 -12.89
CA ASP A 84 8.86 0.09 -14.03
C ASP A 84 9.85 0.66 -15.03
N GLY A 85 10.67 -0.18 -15.60
CA GLY A 85 11.60 0.16 -16.64
C GLY A 85 12.00 -1.08 -17.46
N PRO A 86 12.52 -0.91 -18.68
CA PRO A 86 12.89 -2.04 -19.54
C PRO A 86 14.07 -2.84 -19.00
N GLU A 87 14.95 -2.18 -18.26
CA GLU A 87 16.18 -2.75 -17.69
C GLU A 87 16.41 -2.23 -16.27
N PRO A 88 17.11 -3.01 -15.40
CA PRO A 88 17.53 -2.53 -14.09
C PRO A 88 18.50 -1.36 -14.22
N ARG A 89 18.09 -0.17 -13.81
CA ARG A 89 18.89 1.05 -13.76
C ARG A 89 18.67 1.82 -12.48
N ALA A 90 19.65 2.64 -12.09
CA ALA A 90 19.51 3.52 -10.92
C ALA A 90 20.11 4.91 -11.18
N TRP A 91 19.47 5.91 -10.63
CA TRP A 91 19.96 7.30 -10.65
C TRP A 91 19.90 7.91 -9.25
N TRP A 92 20.86 8.79 -8.98
CA TRP A 92 20.80 9.69 -7.86
C TRP A 92 20.57 11.12 -8.34
N PHE A 93 19.74 11.84 -7.59
CA PHE A 93 19.48 13.25 -7.80
C PHE A 93 20.02 14.00 -6.57
N ALA A 94 21.01 14.86 -6.81
CA ALA A 94 21.54 15.81 -5.82
C ALA A 94 20.61 17.05 -5.74
N GLU A 95 21.02 18.06 -4.98
CA GLU A 95 20.26 19.32 -4.83
C GLU A 95 20.07 20.07 -6.16
N ASP A 96 21.01 19.92 -7.11
CA ASP A 96 20.96 20.50 -8.45
C ASP A 96 19.98 19.77 -9.39
N GLN A 97 19.30 18.74 -8.90
CA GLN A 97 18.34 17.87 -9.62
C GLN A 97 18.91 17.20 -10.89
N ARG A 98 20.22 17.17 -11.08
CA ARG A 98 20.82 16.44 -12.19
C ARG A 98 20.86 14.95 -11.90
N PRO A 99 20.42 14.10 -12.85
CA PRO A 99 20.50 12.66 -12.69
C PRO A 99 21.95 12.18 -12.85
N HIS A 100 22.42 11.43 -11.86
CA HIS A 100 23.69 10.71 -11.92
C HIS A 100 23.40 9.22 -11.96
N GLU A 101 23.73 8.56 -13.07
CA GLU A 101 23.54 7.11 -13.19
C GLU A 101 24.51 6.36 -12.25
N VAL A 102 24.00 5.33 -11.60
CA VAL A 102 24.72 4.55 -10.59
C VAL A 102 24.61 3.07 -10.93
N ALA A 103 25.71 2.35 -10.85
CA ALA A 103 25.72 0.92 -11.12
C ALA A 103 24.95 0.13 -10.05
N LEU A 104 24.08 -0.77 -10.49
CA LEU A 104 23.39 -1.74 -9.67
C LEU A 104 24.23 -3.01 -9.59
N VAL A 105 24.72 -3.34 -8.40
CA VAL A 105 25.54 -4.54 -8.18
C VAL A 105 24.78 -5.53 -7.29
N ARG A 106 24.54 -6.73 -7.80
CA ARG A 106 24.03 -7.82 -6.97
C ARG A 106 25.13 -8.34 -6.05
N THR A 107 24.86 -8.36 -4.78
CA THR A 107 25.75 -8.90 -3.73
C THR A 107 24.99 -9.96 -2.92
N THR A 108 25.71 -10.81 -2.22
CA THR A 108 25.13 -11.59 -1.13
C THR A 108 25.29 -10.76 0.14
N PRO A 109 24.27 -10.04 0.61
CA PRO A 109 22.86 -10.40 0.79
C PRO A 109 21.82 -9.60 0.00
N GLY A 110 22.05 -9.09 -1.20
CA GLY A 110 21.03 -8.36 -1.96
C GLY A 110 21.62 -7.36 -2.96
N LEU A 111 20.83 -6.39 -3.39
CA LEU A 111 21.23 -5.35 -4.31
C LEU A 111 22.01 -4.23 -3.57
N ARG A 112 23.06 -3.72 -4.21
CA ARG A 112 23.77 -2.50 -3.75
C ARG A 112 23.88 -1.50 -4.90
N LEU A 113 23.77 -0.22 -4.53
CA LEU A 113 24.12 0.88 -5.41
C LEU A 113 25.63 1.11 -5.29
N SER A 114 26.37 0.97 -6.39
CA SER A 114 27.82 1.17 -6.41
C SER A 114 28.18 2.43 -7.18
N THR A 115 28.89 3.34 -6.54
CA THR A 115 29.38 4.59 -7.14
C THR A 115 30.69 4.40 -7.90
N GLY A 116 31.08 3.17 -8.26
CA GLY A 116 32.29 2.86 -9.04
C GLY A 116 33.49 3.68 -8.60
N GLY A 117 34.24 3.22 -7.64
CA GLY A 117 35.56 3.60 -7.07
C GLY A 117 36.26 4.94 -7.34
N ALA A 118 35.71 5.87 -8.09
CA ALA A 118 36.38 7.10 -8.52
C ALA A 118 35.63 8.41 -8.17
N GLN A 119 34.40 8.35 -7.70
CA GLN A 119 33.71 9.55 -7.20
C GLN A 119 33.15 9.29 -5.83
N ARG A 120 33.74 9.96 -4.83
CA ARG A 120 33.12 10.19 -3.53
C ARG A 120 31.67 10.60 -3.84
N THR A 121 30.69 10.00 -3.09
CA THR A 121 29.35 10.58 -3.00
C THR A 121 29.49 12.09 -3.07
N PRO A 122 28.80 12.78 -3.99
CA PRO A 122 28.85 14.23 -3.99
C PRO A 122 28.63 14.68 -2.56
N SER A 123 29.50 15.55 -2.04
CA SER A 123 29.42 16.08 -0.67
C SER A 123 28.22 17.04 -0.53
N GLY A 124 27.04 16.55 -0.92
CA GLY A 124 25.74 17.15 -0.84
C GLY A 124 24.75 16.08 -0.40
N THR A 125 23.75 16.45 0.35
CA THR A 125 22.65 15.57 0.77
C THR A 125 21.95 15.02 -0.46
N THR A 126 22.14 13.73 -0.77
CA THR A 126 21.36 13.04 -1.82
C THR A 126 19.89 13.03 -1.40
N ARG A 127 19.06 13.79 -2.11
CA ARG A 127 17.65 13.93 -1.72
C ARG A 127 16.76 12.86 -2.31
N ARG A 128 17.14 12.24 -3.45
CA ARG A 128 16.30 11.27 -4.15
C ARG A 128 17.13 10.24 -4.89
N ALA A 129 16.74 8.97 -4.77
CA ALA A 129 17.21 7.90 -5.65
C ALA A 129 16.03 7.37 -6.46
N VAL A 130 16.27 6.99 -7.72
CA VAL A 130 15.29 6.34 -8.59
C VAL A 130 15.87 5.03 -9.08
N ILE A 131 15.16 3.95 -8.90
CA ILE A 131 15.51 2.61 -9.36
C ILE A 131 14.44 2.17 -10.35
N GLU A 132 14.84 1.91 -11.58
CA GLU A 132 14.01 1.26 -12.58
C GLU A 132 14.23 -0.24 -12.54
N TRP A 133 13.13 -0.98 -12.59
CA TRP A 133 13.14 -2.42 -12.54
C TRP A 133 12.00 -3.00 -13.35
N PRO A 134 12.24 -4.00 -14.24
CA PRO A 134 11.18 -4.62 -15.02
C PRO A 134 10.25 -5.45 -14.12
N SER A 135 9.11 -4.87 -13.75
CA SER A 135 8.14 -5.54 -12.88
C SER A 135 6.70 -5.15 -13.21
N ARG A 136 5.83 -6.17 -13.34
CA ARG A 136 4.40 -5.96 -13.56
C ARG A 136 3.74 -5.14 -12.43
N THR A 137 4.22 -5.30 -11.20
CA THR A 137 3.72 -4.55 -10.04
C THR A 137 4.03 -3.06 -10.18
N LEU A 138 5.17 -2.70 -10.74
CA LEU A 138 5.63 -1.32 -10.87
C LEU A 138 4.98 -0.56 -12.04
N ARG A 139 4.34 -1.25 -13.00
CA ARG A 139 3.67 -0.60 -14.14
C ARG A 139 2.54 0.34 -13.74
N ARG A 140 1.82 0.00 -12.67
CA ARG A 140 0.67 0.78 -12.19
C ARG A 140 0.95 1.50 -10.87
N THR A 141 2.03 1.14 -10.18
CA THR A 141 2.35 1.62 -8.84
C THR A 141 3.84 1.91 -8.74
N ARG A 142 4.18 3.12 -8.35
CA ARG A 142 5.54 3.52 -7.97
C ARG A 142 5.64 3.42 -6.45
N PHE A 143 6.53 2.57 -5.93
CA PHE A 143 6.83 2.56 -4.51
C PHE A 143 7.91 3.58 -4.18
N ILE A 144 7.73 4.28 -3.06
CA ILE A 144 8.70 5.26 -2.57
C ILE A 144 9.05 4.88 -1.13
N ASP A 145 10.26 4.36 -0.93
CA ASP A 145 10.81 4.07 0.41
C ASP A 145 11.39 5.35 1.00
N THR A 146 10.98 5.67 2.22
CA THR A 146 11.42 6.88 2.90
C THR A 146 12.51 6.56 3.92
N GLY A 147 13.54 7.39 3.94
CA GLY A 147 14.50 7.42 5.05
C GLY A 147 13.86 8.00 6.31
N ARG A 148 14.52 8.96 6.94
CA ARG A 148 13.99 9.76 8.05
C ARG A 148 13.39 11.03 7.48
N LEU A 149 12.07 11.08 7.35
CA LEU A 149 11.35 12.23 6.82
C LEU A 149 10.27 12.68 7.78
N GLU A 150 9.97 13.97 7.74
CA GLU A 150 8.82 14.52 8.42
C GLU A 150 7.50 14.11 7.75
N ALA A 151 6.44 14.01 8.55
CA ALA A 151 5.13 13.64 8.05
C ALA A 151 4.68 14.51 6.86
N ARG A 152 4.95 15.82 6.90
CA ARG A 152 4.57 16.76 5.84
C ARG A 152 5.20 16.39 4.49
N GLU A 153 6.47 16.00 4.47
CA GLU A 153 7.18 15.62 3.25
C GLU A 153 6.62 14.30 2.69
N VAL A 154 6.43 13.30 3.57
CA VAL A 154 5.84 12.01 3.20
C VAL A 154 4.46 12.17 2.57
N PHE A 155 3.58 12.92 3.21
CA PHE A 155 2.20 13.09 2.72
C PHE A 155 2.09 14.01 1.51
N ARG A 156 3.07 14.87 1.24
CA ARG A 156 3.15 15.67 0.01
C ARG A 156 3.53 14.82 -1.19
N GLU A 157 4.46 13.86 -1.01
CA GLU A 157 4.91 12.96 -2.06
C GLU A 157 3.92 11.83 -2.38
N ALA A 158 3.02 11.50 -1.46
CA ALA A 158 2.18 10.32 -1.52
C ALA A 158 0.82 10.59 -2.18
N ASP A 159 0.39 9.69 -3.08
CA ASP A 159 -1.02 9.50 -3.40
C ASP A 159 -1.64 8.53 -2.37
N ALA A 160 -0.86 7.53 -1.93
CA ALA A 160 -1.22 6.60 -0.87
C ALA A 160 -0.02 6.29 0.04
N VAL A 161 -0.27 5.92 1.30
CA VAL A 161 0.75 5.67 2.32
C VAL A 161 0.57 4.29 2.93
N LEU A 162 1.65 3.51 2.95
CA LEU A 162 1.82 2.34 3.81
C LEU A 162 2.69 2.76 4.99
N TYR A 163 2.09 2.92 6.16
CA TYR A 163 2.82 3.32 7.35
C TYR A 163 3.19 2.10 8.19
N LEU A 164 4.49 1.79 8.27
CA LEU A 164 5.02 0.65 9.01
C LEU A 164 5.39 1.02 10.43
N THR A 165 4.89 0.26 11.38
CA THR A 165 5.29 0.33 12.79
C THR A 165 5.21 -1.05 13.44
N THR A 166 5.87 -1.24 14.57
CA THR A 166 5.79 -2.48 15.35
C THR A 166 4.67 -2.46 16.40
N HIS A 167 4.29 -1.29 16.89
CA HIS A 167 3.40 -1.16 18.06
C HIS A 167 2.22 -0.21 17.87
N LEU A 168 2.30 0.74 16.94
CA LEU A 168 1.35 1.84 16.76
C LEU A 168 1.17 2.64 18.05
N ASP A 169 2.23 3.32 18.46
CA ASP A 169 2.29 4.16 19.66
C ASP A 169 1.81 5.60 19.40
N ASP A 170 1.88 6.46 20.42
CA ASP A 170 1.44 7.86 20.31
C ASP A 170 2.31 8.69 19.35
N ALA A 171 3.58 8.34 19.14
CA ALA A 171 4.44 9.00 18.17
C ALA A 171 4.00 8.67 16.74
N ASP A 172 3.65 7.41 16.49
CA ASP A 172 3.06 6.95 15.23
C ASP A 172 1.73 7.66 14.95
N LEU A 173 0.86 7.74 15.94
CA LEU A 173 -0.43 8.43 15.82
C LEU A 173 -0.23 9.93 15.55
N SER A 174 0.75 10.57 16.18
CA SER A 174 1.10 11.97 15.95
C SER A 174 1.59 12.21 14.53
N PHE A 175 2.41 11.30 13.99
CA PHE A 175 2.87 11.34 12.60
C PHE A 175 1.69 11.26 11.63
N LEU A 176 0.80 10.30 11.83
CA LEU A 176 -0.40 10.13 10.99
C LEU A 176 -1.35 11.33 11.10
N TRP A 177 -1.48 11.89 12.30
CA TRP A 177 -2.28 13.09 12.53
C TRP A 177 -1.72 14.32 11.81
N ALA A 178 -0.41 14.51 11.82
CA ALA A 178 0.25 15.60 11.09
C ALA A 178 -0.03 15.52 9.58
N GLY A 179 -0.05 14.31 9.02
CA GLY A 179 -0.45 14.09 7.63
C GLY A 179 -1.91 14.45 7.33
N ARG A 180 -2.80 14.26 8.30
CA ARG A 180 -4.22 14.68 8.18
C ARG A 180 -4.36 16.21 8.15
N GLY A 181 -3.61 16.90 9.00
CA GLY A 181 -3.68 18.36 9.14
C GLY A 181 -3.32 19.14 7.87
N LEU A 182 -2.54 18.55 6.97
CA LEU A 182 -2.17 19.15 5.69
C LEU A 182 -3.35 19.28 4.70
N ARG A 183 -4.45 18.59 4.94
CA ARG A 183 -5.53 18.39 3.97
C ARG A 183 -6.92 18.84 4.47
N GLY A 184 -6.96 19.62 5.56
CA GLY A 184 -8.18 20.14 6.16
C GLY A 184 -8.90 19.17 7.11
N PRO A 185 -9.72 19.70 8.05
CA PRO A 185 -10.34 18.93 9.13
C PRO A 185 -11.39 17.91 8.67
N SER A 186 -11.96 18.08 7.48
CA SER A 186 -13.06 17.25 6.98
C SER A 186 -12.65 16.02 6.22
N VAL A 187 -11.33 15.80 5.97
CA VAL A 187 -10.86 14.75 5.08
C VAL A 187 -10.53 13.47 5.85
N PHE A 188 -11.32 12.42 5.62
CA PHE A 188 -11.00 11.07 6.07
C PHE A 188 -9.73 10.55 5.39
N PRO A 189 -8.83 9.82 6.07
CA PRO A 189 -7.57 9.34 5.52
C PRO A 189 -7.78 8.14 4.58
N VAL A 190 -8.42 8.38 3.44
CA VAL A 190 -8.69 7.35 2.42
C VAL A 190 -7.44 6.78 1.73
N HIS A 191 -6.27 7.27 2.07
CA HIS A 191 -5.01 6.98 1.39
C HIS A 191 -3.96 6.35 2.31
N THR A 192 -4.32 5.92 3.53
CA THR A 192 -3.35 5.39 4.50
C THR A 192 -3.77 4.02 4.99
N ILE A 193 -2.86 3.05 4.92
CA ILE A 193 -2.94 1.75 5.58
C ILE A 193 -1.78 1.67 6.58
N VAL A 194 -2.07 1.28 7.81
CA VAL A 194 -1.05 0.98 8.82
C VAL A 194 -0.66 -0.49 8.71
N VAL A 195 0.64 -0.74 8.67
CA VAL A 195 1.22 -2.08 8.65
C VAL A 195 1.89 -2.34 10.00
N LEU A 196 1.30 -3.23 10.82
CA LEU A 196 1.98 -3.76 11.99
C LEU A 196 3.06 -4.73 11.50
N SER A 197 4.26 -4.20 11.38
CA SER A 197 5.43 -4.88 10.83
C SER A 197 6.09 -5.79 11.86
N ARG A 198 7.00 -6.67 11.40
CA ARG A 198 7.68 -7.66 12.24
C ARG A 198 6.72 -8.54 13.04
N ALA A 199 5.60 -8.86 12.44
CA ALA A 199 4.55 -9.66 13.09
C ALA A 199 5.04 -11.05 13.54
N ASP A 200 6.07 -11.59 12.88
CA ASP A 200 6.79 -12.81 13.28
C ASP A 200 7.59 -12.69 14.58
N ALA A 201 7.94 -11.47 14.99
CA ALA A 201 8.66 -11.21 16.24
C ALA A 201 7.74 -10.91 17.43
N THR A 202 6.44 -10.76 17.21
CA THR A 202 5.44 -10.51 18.25
C THR A 202 5.50 -11.62 19.29
N SER A 203 5.34 -11.28 20.58
CA SER A 203 5.39 -12.24 21.69
C SER A 203 6.67 -13.09 21.74
N GLY A 204 7.81 -12.50 21.34
CA GLY A 204 9.12 -13.18 21.34
C GLY A 204 9.31 -14.18 20.20
N GLY A 205 8.56 -14.05 19.11
CA GLY A 205 8.72 -14.87 17.90
C GLY A 205 8.28 -16.33 18.11
N ARG A 206 7.27 -16.56 18.92
CA ARG A 206 6.65 -17.89 19.12
C ARG A 206 5.90 -18.32 17.85
N ALA A 207 5.55 -19.60 17.78
CA ALA A 207 4.84 -20.14 16.60
C ALA A 207 3.47 -19.48 16.37
N ASP A 208 2.86 -18.89 17.38
CA ASP A 208 1.57 -18.16 17.36
C ASP A 208 1.74 -16.63 17.17
N ALA A 209 2.97 -16.14 16.96
CA ALA A 209 3.27 -14.72 16.83
C ALA A 209 2.39 -14.00 15.81
N MET A 210 2.24 -14.57 14.61
CA MET A 210 1.38 -14.00 13.56
C MET A 210 -0.10 -13.95 13.94
N LEU A 211 -0.60 -14.98 14.65
CA LEU A 211 -1.99 -14.98 15.14
C LEU A 211 -2.20 -13.84 16.15
N THR A 212 -1.28 -13.70 17.08
CA THR A 212 -1.29 -12.62 18.09
C THR A 212 -1.21 -11.24 17.42
N ALA A 213 -0.33 -11.08 16.43
CA ALA A 213 -0.20 -9.84 15.66
C ALA A 213 -1.49 -9.50 14.89
N ARG A 214 -2.14 -10.49 14.27
CA ARG A 214 -3.43 -10.31 13.60
C ARG A 214 -4.55 -9.91 14.60
N GLN A 215 -4.57 -10.49 15.79
CA GLN A 215 -5.52 -10.09 16.84
C GLN A 215 -5.27 -8.65 17.31
N LEU A 216 -4.00 -8.27 17.49
CA LEU A 216 -3.62 -6.90 17.79
C LEU A 216 -4.04 -5.91 16.69
N ALA A 217 -3.78 -6.24 15.43
CA ALA A 217 -4.21 -5.43 14.29
C ALA A 217 -5.74 -5.25 14.27
N ARG A 218 -6.50 -6.33 14.49
CA ARG A 218 -7.97 -6.27 14.58
C ARG A 218 -8.45 -5.39 15.74
N ARG A 219 -7.79 -5.43 16.87
CA ARG A 219 -8.10 -4.56 18.02
C ARG A 219 -7.78 -3.10 17.67
N ARG A 220 -6.58 -2.81 17.19
CA ARG A 220 -6.14 -1.45 16.86
C ARG A 220 -7.04 -0.76 15.83
N ARG A 221 -7.42 -1.44 14.74
CA ARG A 221 -8.28 -0.85 13.73
C ARG A 221 -9.71 -0.52 14.20
N ARG A 222 -10.17 -1.13 15.31
CA ARG A 222 -11.47 -0.82 15.96
C ARG A 222 -11.37 0.39 16.87
N GLU A 223 -10.19 0.81 17.27
CA GLU A 223 -9.98 1.98 18.12
C GLU A 223 -10.43 3.25 17.38
N PRO A 224 -11.31 4.09 17.96
CA PRO A 224 -11.79 5.32 17.29
C PRO A 224 -10.68 6.24 16.84
N ARG A 225 -9.61 6.39 17.65
CA ARG A 225 -8.44 7.22 17.33
C ARG A 225 -7.75 6.74 16.05
N VAL A 226 -7.53 5.43 15.91
CA VAL A 226 -6.87 4.82 14.76
C VAL A 226 -7.76 4.89 13.52
N GLY A 227 -9.05 4.59 13.67
CA GLY A 227 -10.02 4.62 12.57
C GLY A 227 -10.20 5.99 11.92
N THR A 228 -9.80 7.09 12.59
CA THR A 228 -9.78 8.44 12.01
C THR A 228 -8.48 8.76 11.27
N LEU A 229 -7.44 7.93 11.37
CA LEU A 229 -6.10 8.19 10.83
C LEU A 229 -5.70 7.24 9.71
N CYS A 230 -6.33 6.07 9.59
CA CYS A 230 -6.04 5.11 8.52
C CYS A 230 -7.29 4.33 8.12
N GLN A 231 -7.23 3.73 6.93
CA GLN A 231 -8.30 2.87 6.41
C GLN A 231 -8.30 1.50 7.06
N ASP A 232 -7.12 0.91 7.21
CA ASP A 232 -6.95 -0.44 7.77
C ASP A 232 -5.67 -0.54 8.59
N VAL A 233 -5.62 -1.57 9.46
CA VAL A 233 -4.42 -1.96 10.20
C VAL A 233 -4.19 -3.44 9.92
N ILE A 234 -3.06 -3.78 9.31
CA ILE A 234 -2.74 -5.12 8.84
C ILE A 234 -1.43 -5.60 9.45
N ALA A 235 -1.43 -6.79 10.05
CA ALA A 235 -0.21 -7.41 10.57
C ALA A 235 0.54 -8.13 9.44
N VAL A 236 1.81 -7.80 9.28
CA VAL A 236 2.67 -8.36 8.23
C VAL A 236 4.05 -8.69 8.78
N SER A 237 4.62 -9.81 8.37
CA SER A 237 6.04 -10.07 8.44
C SER A 237 6.67 -9.88 7.05
N PRO A 238 7.24 -8.70 6.75
CA PRO A 238 7.83 -8.43 5.45
C PRO A 238 8.95 -9.43 5.11
N LEU A 239 9.74 -9.80 6.11
CA LEU A 239 10.87 -10.70 5.93
C LEU A 239 10.41 -12.12 5.54
N VAL A 240 9.43 -12.68 6.25
CA VAL A 240 8.85 -14.00 5.93
C VAL A 240 8.14 -13.95 4.58
N GLY A 241 7.39 -12.89 4.29
CA GLY A 241 6.69 -12.72 3.02
C GLY A 241 7.65 -12.63 1.83
N HIS A 242 8.75 -11.90 1.97
CA HIS A 242 9.80 -11.83 0.96
C HIS A 242 10.52 -13.17 0.78
N ALA A 243 10.94 -13.80 1.87
CA ALA A 243 11.57 -15.12 1.84
C ALA A 243 10.68 -16.18 1.17
N ALA A 244 9.37 -16.16 1.45
CA ALA A 244 8.41 -17.07 0.84
C ALA A 244 8.36 -16.96 -0.69
N ARG A 245 8.46 -15.74 -1.23
CA ARG A 245 8.45 -15.49 -2.69
C ARG A 245 9.76 -15.83 -3.38
N THR A 246 10.84 -15.83 -2.65
CA THR A 246 12.22 -15.99 -3.15
C THR A 246 12.92 -17.22 -2.58
N LEU A 247 12.19 -18.16 -1.96
CA LEU A 247 12.71 -19.37 -1.32
C LEU A 247 13.42 -20.26 -2.34
N ARG A 248 14.69 -20.60 -2.06
CA ARG A 248 15.52 -21.42 -2.91
C ARG A 248 15.46 -22.90 -2.51
N GLU A 249 15.75 -23.79 -3.44
CA GLU A 249 15.78 -25.24 -3.18
C GLU A 249 16.82 -25.62 -2.12
N GLU A 250 17.96 -24.95 -2.14
CA GLU A 250 19.03 -25.17 -1.15
C GLU A 250 18.58 -24.77 0.26
N GLU A 251 17.90 -23.63 0.39
CA GLU A 251 17.35 -23.16 1.67
C GLU A 251 16.28 -24.13 2.20
N PHE A 252 15.42 -24.63 1.31
CA PHE A 252 14.43 -25.64 1.68
C PHE A 252 15.06 -26.93 2.19
N ARG A 253 16.13 -27.43 1.54
CA ARG A 253 16.87 -28.62 2.00
C ARG A 253 17.41 -28.42 3.41
N VAL A 254 18.05 -27.28 3.68
CA VAL A 254 18.56 -26.96 5.02
C VAL A 254 17.41 -26.88 6.06
N LEU A 255 16.28 -26.29 5.70
CA LEU A 255 15.09 -26.26 6.57
C LEU A 255 14.54 -27.66 6.84
N ALA A 256 14.54 -28.54 5.85
CA ALA A 256 14.13 -29.95 5.99
C ALA A 256 15.07 -30.72 6.92
N GLU A 257 16.39 -30.52 6.79
CA GLU A 257 17.40 -31.10 7.71
C GLU A 257 17.16 -30.61 9.15
N LEU A 258 16.95 -29.32 9.36
CA LEU A 258 16.62 -28.75 10.68
C LEU A 258 15.30 -29.30 11.22
N ALA A 259 14.30 -29.51 10.36
CA ALA A 259 13.01 -30.09 10.75
C ALA A 259 13.11 -31.55 11.14
N ALA A 260 14.09 -32.30 10.64
CA ALA A 260 14.34 -33.69 11.01
C ALA A 260 14.96 -33.84 12.41
N TRP A 261 15.57 -32.80 12.95
CA TRP A 261 16.15 -32.82 14.30
C TRP A 261 15.06 -32.98 15.37
N PRO A 262 15.35 -33.73 16.47
CA PRO A 262 14.44 -33.80 17.60
C PRO A 262 14.14 -32.39 18.13
N ARG A 263 12.87 -32.14 18.43
CA ARG A 263 12.41 -30.80 18.87
C ARG A 263 13.20 -30.31 20.09
N ALA A 264 13.38 -31.18 21.08
CA ALA A 264 14.11 -30.86 22.31
C ALA A 264 15.57 -30.45 22.07
N SER A 265 16.20 -31.00 21.03
CA SER A 265 17.59 -30.68 20.67
C SER A 265 17.71 -29.40 19.86
N LEU A 266 16.72 -29.04 19.04
CA LEU A 266 16.75 -27.86 18.21
C LEU A 266 16.28 -26.58 18.94
N GLU A 267 15.26 -26.67 19.80
CA GLU A 267 14.68 -25.52 20.49
C GLU A 267 15.69 -24.66 21.26
N PRO A 268 16.70 -25.20 22.00
CA PRO A 268 17.70 -24.38 22.67
C PRO A 268 18.50 -23.49 21.74
N HIS A 269 18.76 -23.96 20.51
CA HIS A 269 19.49 -23.19 19.49
C HIS A 269 18.63 -22.08 18.86
N LEU A 270 17.31 -22.29 18.78
CA LEU A 270 16.39 -21.28 18.27
C LEU A 270 16.03 -20.18 19.27
N LEU A 271 16.62 -20.16 20.48
CA LEU A 271 16.35 -19.12 21.47
C LEU A 271 16.95 -17.74 21.12
N SER A 272 18.10 -17.73 20.45
CA SER A 272 18.74 -16.50 19.97
C SER A 272 19.51 -16.73 18.67
N VAL A 273 19.75 -15.63 17.95
CA VAL A 273 20.59 -15.67 16.73
C VAL A 273 21.97 -16.22 17.03
N ASP A 274 22.62 -15.71 18.09
CA ASP A 274 23.99 -16.13 18.45
C ASP A 274 24.09 -17.64 18.75
N ARG A 275 23.08 -18.21 19.44
CA ARG A 275 23.05 -19.66 19.69
C ARG A 275 22.83 -20.46 18.42
N PHE A 276 22.00 -19.96 17.51
CA PHE A 276 21.72 -20.67 16.26
C PHE A 276 22.89 -20.64 15.30
N THR A 277 23.62 -19.53 15.24
CA THR A 277 24.78 -19.35 14.35
C THR A 277 26.10 -19.80 14.95
N ALA A 278 26.14 -20.19 16.24
CA ALA A 278 27.36 -20.60 16.92
C ALA A 278 28.07 -21.74 16.17
N PRO A 279 29.41 -21.69 16.05
CA PRO A 279 30.19 -22.76 15.45
C PRO A 279 29.91 -24.13 16.10
N GLY A 280 29.71 -25.17 15.29
CA GLY A 280 29.45 -26.55 15.78
C GLY A 280 28.08 -26.78 16.44
N ALA A 281 27.21 -25.79 16.48
CA ALA A 281 25.91 -25.89 17.18
C ALA A 281 25.01 -27.02 16.62
N LEU A 282 24.97 -27.19 15.31
CA LEU A 282 24.12 -28.15 14.61
C LEU A 282 24.91 -28.88 13.54
N PRO A 283 25.36 -30.12 13.80
CA PRO A 283 26.03 -30.95 12.78
C PRO A 283 25.16 -31.16 11.54
N GLY A 284 25.77 -31.11 10.36
CA GLY A 284 25.07 -31.24 9.06
C GLY A 284 24.71 -29.90 8.43
N VAL A 285 24.51 -28.84 9.21
CA VAL A 285 24.19 -27.50 8.70
C VAL A 285 25.30 -26.53 9.05
N THR A 286 25.95 -25.92 8.06
CA THR A 286 27.09 -25.02 8.30
C THR A 286 26.66 -23.73 8.99
N ALA A 287 27.59 -23.06 9.69
CA ALA A 287 27.30 -21.76 10.33
C ALA A 287 26.87 -20.69 9.32
N GLU A 288 27.45 -20.72 8.11
CA GLU A 288 27.10 -19.80 7.03
C GLU A 288 25.67 -20.02 6.52
N GLN A 289 25.24 -21.26 6.32
CA GLN A 289 23.87 -21.60 5.95
C GLN A 289 22.87 -21.15 7.02
N ARG A 290 23.21 -21.31 8.30
CA ARG A 290 22.38 -20.86 9.42
C ARG A 290 22.27 -19.34 9.48
N ASP A 291 23.39 -18.62 9.31
CA ASP A 291 23.41 -17.18 9.24
C ASP A 291 22.58 -16.65 8.06
N GLN A 292 22.71 -17.27 6.89
CA GLN A 292 21.90 -16.94 5.72
C GLN A 292 20.40 -17.13 5.98
N LEU A 293 19.98 -18.24 6.59
CA LEU A 293 18.58 -18.50 6.93
C LEU A 293 18.04 -17.46 7.91
N VAL A 294 18.81 -17.09 8.94
CA VAL A 294 18.40 -16.07 9.91
C VAL A 294 18.27 -14.70 9.26
N ARG A 295 19.19 -14.32 8.38
CA ARG A 295 19.07 -13.04 7.63
C ARG A 295 17.84 -13.02 6.74
N ARG A 296 17.46 -14.15 6.14
CA ARG A 296 16.35 -14.26 5.20
C ARG A 296 14.99 -14.37 5.87
N LEU A 297 14.88 -15.13 6.94
CA LEU A 297 13.61 -15.47 7.61
C LEU A 297 13.41 -14.75 8.94
N GLY A 298 14.50 -14.28 9.56
CA GLY A 298 14.48 -13.96 10.97
C GLY A 298 14.29 -15.20 11.85
N LEU A 299 14.46 -15.05 13.15
CA LEU A 299 14.33 -16.19 14.07
C LEU A 299 12.88 -16.68 14.18
N GLY A 300 11.90 -15.76 14.18
CA GLY A 300 10.48 -16.10 14.20
C GLY A 300 10.03 -16.85 12.94
N GLY A 301 10.42 -16.34 11.77
CA GLY A 301 10.14 -17.00 10.49
C GLY A 301 10.84 -18.34 10.34
N LEU A 302 12.05 -18.48 10.87
CA LEU A 302 12.78 -19.75 10.89
C LEU A 302 12.05 -20.81 11.74
N ARG A 303 11.60 -20.45 12.95
CA ARG A 303 10.78 -21.34 13.81
C ARG A 303 9.51 -21.76 13.10
N LEU A 304 8.84 -20.81 12.43
CA LEU A 304 7.64 -21.09 11.65
C LEU A 304 7.93 -22.04 10.50
N ALA A 305 8.99 -21.80 9.71
CA ALA A 305 9.37 -22.62 8.57
C ALA A 305 9.69 -24.07 9.01
N VAL A 306 10.49 -24.25 10.05
CA VAL A 306 10.80 -25.57 10.63
C VAL A 306 9.52 -26.26 11.12
N THR A 307 8.63 -25.55 11.79
CA THR A 307 7.36 -26.11 12.27
C THR A 307 6.48 -26.58 11.11
N LEU A 308 6.33 -25.74 10.07
CA LEU A 308 5.54 -26.08 8.89
C LEU A 308 6.11 -27.29 8.13
N THR A 309 7.43 -27.36 8.00
CA THR A 309 8.09 -28.51 7.38
C THR A 309 7.83 -29.80 8.18
N ARG A 310 7.89 -29.74 9.49
CA ARG A 310 7.55 -30.90 10.38
C ARG A 310 6.09 -31.31 10.28
N THR A 311 5.19 -30.39 10.06
CA THR A 311 3.74 -30.63 10.04
C THR A 311 3.18 -30.94 8.65
N GLY A 312 4.05 -31.20 7.66
CA GLY A 312 3.64 -31.75 6.36
C GLY A 312 3.98 -30.92 5.13
N CYS A 313 4.68 -29.78 5.25
CA CYS A 313 5.20 -29.08 4.07
C CYS A 313 6.43 -29.80 3.52
N ALA A 314 6.21 -30.89 2.76
CA ALA A 314 7.27 -31.77 2.25
C ALA A 314 7.98 -31.23 0.99
N THR A 315 7.52 -30.12 0.41
CA THR A 315 8.12 -29.52 -0.79
C THR A 315 8.36 -28.03 -0.59
N ARG A 316 9.34 -27.50 -1.33
CA ARG A 316 9.63 -26.06 -1.36
C ARG A 316 8.39 -25.22 -1.70
N ALA A 317 7.60 -25.65 -2.69
CA ALA A 317 6.39 -24.95 -3.11
C ALA A 317 5.34 -24.90 -2.00
N ALA A 318 5.06 -26.02 -1.33
CA ALA A 318 4.12 -26.10 -0.22
C ALA A 318 4.56 -25.23 0.97
N LEU A 319 5.87 -25.24 1.31
CA LEU A 319 6.40 -24.38 2.36
C LEU A 319 6.30 -22.90 1.99
N ALA A 320 6.67 -22.52 0.76
CA ALA A 320 6.57 -21.16 0.27
C ALA A 320 5.13 -20.63 0.30
N GLU A 321 4.16 -21.42 -0.13
CA GLU A 321 2.74 -21.08 -0.07
C GLU A 321 2.25 -20.83 1.36
N LYS A 322 2.60 -21.73 2.28
CA LYS A 322 2.23 -21.57 3.69
C LYS A 322 2.92 -20.40 4.35
N LEU A 323 4.20 -20.16 4.12
CA LEU A 323 4.91 -18.99 4.60
C LEU A 323 4.27 -17.69 4.07
N GLN A 324 3.87 -17.67 2.80
CA GLN A 324 3.17 -16.53 2.21
C GLN A 324 1.81 -16.27 2.88
N GLU A 325 1.03 -17.34 3.14
CA GLU A 325 -0.25 -17.27 3.86
C GLU A 325 -0.06 -16.73 5.29
N TYR A 326 0.92 -17.26 6.02
CA TYR A 326 1.20 -16.84 7.40
C TYR A 326 1.81 -15.43 7.49
N SER A 327 2.57 -14.98 6.49
CA SER A 327 3.23 -13.67 6.53
C SER A 327 2.29 -12.45 6.59
N GLY A 328 1.01 -12.60 6.25
CA GLY A 328 0.06 -11.50 6.11
C GLY A 328 0.25 -10.66 4.84
N LEU A 329 1.22 -11.04 3.98
CA LEU A 329 1.51 -10.29 2.76
C LEU A 329 0.34 -10.33 1.76
N LYS A 330 -0.35 -11.46 1.64
CA LYS A 330 -1.56 -11.57 0.80
C LYS A 330 -2.68 -10.64 1.26
N ASP A 331 -2.89 -10.54 2.58
CA ASP A 331 -3.89 -9.63 3.16
C ASP A 331 -3.55 -8.16 2.83
N LEU A 332 -2.27 -7.79 2.92
CA LEU A 332 -1.81 -6.46 2.54
C LEU A 332 -1.94 -6.20 1.04
N GLN A 333 -1.53 -7.14 0.19
CA GLN A 333 -1.66 -7.03 -1.27
C GLN A 333 -3.13 -6.85 -1.68
N SER A 334 -4.04 -7.63 -1.09
CA SER A 334 -5.48 -7.48 -1.30
C SER A 334 -5.99 -6.10 -0.88
N ALA A 335 -5.54 -5.59 0.28
CA ALA A 335 -5.92 -4.26 0.74
C ALA A 335 -5.37 -3.15 -0.16
N VAL A 336 -4.12 -3.25 -0.61
CA VAL A 336 -3.52 -2.30 -1.56
C VAL A 336 -4.25 -2.33 -2.90
N ALA A 337 -4.60 -3.51 -3.40
CA ALA A 337 -5.37 -3.64 -4.62
C ALA A 337 -6.75 -2.96 -4.49
N GLU A 338 -7.52 -3.33 -3.46
CA GLU A 338 -8.89 -2.87 -3.23
C GLU A 338 -8.96 -1.36 -2.91
N LEU A 339 -8.07 -0.87 -2.05
CA LEU A 339 -8.15 0.50 -1.50
C LEU A 339 -7.28 1.51 -2.25
N PHE A 340 -6.26 1.07 -2.98
CA PHE A 340 -5.32 1.96 -3.66
C PHE A 340 -5.31 1.76 -5.18
N THR A 341 -4.90 0.58 -5.66
CA THR A 341 -4.65 0.38 -7.09
C THR A 341 -5.93 0.50 -7.92
N THR A 342 -7.02 -0.12 -7.44
CA THR A 342 -8.35 -0.05 -8.09
C THR A 342 -8.93 1.36 -8.05
N ARG A 343 -8.52 2.17 -7.07
CA ARG A 343 -8.98 3.54 -6.85
C ARG A 343 -7.94 4.62 -7.20
N ARG A 344 -6.98 4.27 -8.04
CA ARG A 344 -5.87 5.16 -8.40
C ARG A 344 -6.34 6.54 -8.91
N ALA A 345 -7.36 6.58 -9.78
CA ALA A 345 -7.88 7.82 -10.34
C ALA A 345 -8.39 8.77 -9.23
N ALA A 346 -9.22 8.27 -8.32
CA ALA A 346 -9.73 9.04 -7.20
C ALA A 346 -8.60 9.54 -6.27
N LEU A 347 -7.61 8.68 -5.94
CA LEU A 347 -6.50 9.05 -5.07
C LEU A 347 -5.60 10.12 -5.70
N LYS A 348 -5.32 10.01 -6.98
CA LYS A 348 -4.52 10.97 -7.75
C LYS A 348 -5.25 12.29 -7.95
N ALA A 349 -6.54 12.23 -8.32
CA ALA A 349 -7.41 13.41 -8.39
C ALA A 349 -7.41 14.17 -7.06
N ARG A 350 -7.55 13.45 -5.94
CA ARG A 350 -7.49 14.03 -4.60
C ARG A 350 -6.14 14.69 -4.31
N SER A 351 -5.02 14.06 -4.69
CA SER A 351 -3.69 14.65 -4.51
C SER A 351 -3.56 15.95 -5.29
N ALA A 352 -3.98 15.97 -6.54
CA ALA A 352 -3.96 17.16 -7.41
C ALA A 352 -4.88 18.29 -6.88
N LEU A 353 -6.11 17.94 -6.48
CA LEU A 353 -7.05 18.92 -5.88
C LEU A 353 -6.51 19.50 -4.57
N THR A 354 -5.79 18.71 -3.76
CA THR A 354 -5.15 19.21 -2.54
C THR A 354 -4.07 20.25 -2.84
N VAL A 355 -3.22 20.00 -3.84
CA VAL A 355 -2.20 20.96 -4.29
C VAL A 355 -2.84 22.23 -4.80
N LEU A 356 -3.88 22.10 -5.60
CA LEU A 356 -4.60 23.21 -6.21
C LEU A 356 -5.32 24.07 -5.15
N ASP A 357 -6.05 23.46 -4.22
CA ASP A 357 -6.70 24.14 -3.10
C ASP A 357 -5.69 24.88 -2.23
N GLN A 358 -4.56 24.24 -1.90
CA GLN A 358 -3.51 24.86 -1.11
C GLN A 358 -2.92 26.09 -1.83
N LEU A 359 -2.63 25.98 -3.12
CA LEU A 359 -2.08 27.09 -3.91
C LEU A 359 -3.07 28.26 -3.97
N LEU A 360 -4.33 27.99 -4.27
CA LEU A 360 -5.38 29.04 -4.36
C LEU A 360 -5.61 29.76 -3.03
N ARG A 361 -5.44 29.07 -1.90
CA ARG A 361 -5.57 29.68 -0.56
C ARG A 361 -4.34 30.46 -0.14
N THR A 362 -3.15 30.02 -0.54
CA THR A 362 -1.88 30.71 -0.16
C THR A 362 -1.54 31.87 -1.09
N GLU A 363 -1.87 31.75 -2.36
CA GLU A 363 -1.60 32.75 -3.40
C GLU A 363 -2.86 32.98 -4.26
N PRO A 364 -3.89 33.69 -3.74
CA PRO A 364 -5.12 33.90 -4.48
C PRO A 364 -4.87 34.62 -5.83
N ALA A 365 -5.41 34.05 -6.91
CA ALA A 365 -5.37 34.70 -8.22
C ALA A 365 -6.75 35.22 -8.63
N PRO A 366 -6.82 36.39 -9.28
CA PRO A 366 -8.09 36.94 -9.74
C PRO A 366 -8.79 36.02 -10.75
N GLY A 367 -10.12 35.91 -10.64
CA GLY A 367 -10.93 35.14 -11.58
C GLY A 367 -11.01 33.62 -11.31
N LEU A 368 -10.41 33.10 -10.23
CA LEU A 368 -10.47 31.67 -9.87
C LEU A 368 -11.48 31.33 -8.76
N GLY A 369 -12.44 32.21 -8.47
CA GLY A 369 -13.46 31.98 -7.44
C GLY A 369 -14.38 30.80 -7.75
N GLU A 370 -14.80 30.64 -9.00
CA GLU A 370 -15.63 29.50 -9.45
C GLU A 370 -14.86 28.18 -9.35
N GLN A 371 -13.58 28.19 -9.73
CA GLN A 371 -12.71 27.01 -9.61
C GLN A 371 -12.52 26.59 -8.16
N LEU A 372 -12.36 27.55 -7.25
CA LEU A 372 -12.26 27.25 -5.81
C LEU A 372 -13.54 26.57 -5.31
N ALA A 373 -14.71 27.08 -5.70
CA ALA A 373 -15.99 26.46 -5.35
C ALA A 373 -16.13 25.04 -5.95
N GLU A 374 -15.71 24.85 -7.20
CA GLU A 374 -15.70 23.52 -7.82
C GLU A 374 -14.72 22.55 -7.11
N ILE A 375 -13.55 23.02 -6.72
CA ILE A 375 -12.56 22.23 -5.96
C ILE A 375 -13.13 21.85 -4.59
N GLU A 376 -13.79 22.78 -3.89
CA GLU A 376 -14.43 22.50 -2.61
C GLU A 376 -15.54 21.46 -2.75
N LEU A 377 -16.38 21.59 -3.78
CA LEU A 377 -17.43 20.62 -4.09
C LEU A 377 -16.86 19.24 -4.40
N LEU A 378 -15.85 19.15 -5.27
CA LEU A 378 -15.18 17.92 -5.63
C LEU A 378 -14.47 17.29 -4.41
N SER A 379 -13.84 18.10 -3.56
CA SER A 379 -13.13 17.61 -2.37
C SER A 379 -14.07 17.15 -1.25
N ALA A 380 -15.22 17.80 -1.09
CA ALA A 380 -16.16 17.54 0.00
C ALA A 380 -17.06 16.32 -0.28
N ASP A 381 -17.49 16.12 -1.52
CA ASP A 381 -18.63 15.26 -1.84
C ASP A 381 -18.39 14.21 -2.94
N LEU A 382 -17.14 13.92 -3.29
CA LEU A 382 -16.86 12.87 -4.24
C LEU A 382 -17.37 11.52 -3.72
N HIS A 383 -18.39 10.99 -4.39
CA HIS A 383 -18.96 9.69 -4.07
C HIS A 383 -17.89 8.57 -4.03
N PRO A 384 -16.86 8.53 -4.89
CA PRO A 384 -15.75 7.59 -4.78
C PRO A 384 -15.05 7.56 -3.41
N PHE A 385 -14.98 8.69 -2.71
CA PHE A 385 -14.42 8.71 -1.35
C PHE A 385 -15.38 8.18 -0.29
N ARG A 386 -16.68 8.32 -0.52
CA ARG A 386 -17.70 7.68 0.34
C ARG A 386 -17.66 6.16 0.16
N GLU A 387 -17.48 5.68 -1.07
CA GLU A 387 -17.27 4.26 -1.38
C GLU A 387 -16.01 3.71 -0.68
N LEU A 388 -14.87 4.40 -0.80
CA LEU A 388 -13.63 4.01 -0.12
C LEU A 388 -13.77 3.95 1.41
N ARG A 389 -14.47 4.92 2.00
CA ARG A 389 -14.75 4.92 3.45
C ARG A 389 -15.58 3.71 3.86
N LEU A 390 -16.57 3.37 3.06
CA LEU A 390 -17.43 2.23 3.33
C LEU A 390 -16.70 0.92 3.12
N LEU A 391 -15.92 0.76 2.06
CA LEU A 391 -15.04 -0.38 1.85
C LEU A 391 -14.10 -0.61 3.05
N SER A 392 -13.45 0.46 3.52
CA SER A 392 -12.63 0.42 4.73
C SER A 392 -13.42 0.02 5.97
N ALA A 393 -14.64 0.54 6.13
CA ALA A 393 -15.49 0.25 7.28
C ALA A 393 -15.98 -1.22 7.28
N LEU A 394 -16.29 -1.77 6.11
CA LEU A 394 -16.65 -3.18 5.94
C LEU A 394 -15.43 -4.10 6.22
N ARG A 395 -14.27 -3.79 5.65
CA ARG A 395 -13.03 -4.54 5.94
C ARG A 395 -12.67 -4.55 7.41
N SER A 396 -12.81 -3.40 8.06
CA SER A 396 -12.44 -3.23 9.47
C SER A 396 -13.49 -3.75 10.44
N GLY A 397 -14.67 -4.16 9.97
CA GLY A 397 -15.79 -4.56 10.84
C GLY A 397 -16.37 -3.41 11.65
N ARG A 398 -16.17 -2.16 11.21
CA ARG A 398 -16.83 -0.97 11.81
C ARG A 398 -18.30 -0.84 11.39
N VAL A 399 -18.64 -1.41 10.24
CA VAL A 399 -20.02 -1.61 9.81
C VAL A 399 -20.24 -3.12 9.75
N ASP A 400 -21.14 -3.61 10.57
CA ASP A 400 -21.48 -5.04 10.66
C ASP A 400 -22.69 -5.30 9.77
N LEU A 401 -22.47 -6.01 8.67
CA LEU A 401 -23.50 -6.51 7.76
C LEU A 401 -23.41 -8.04 7.73
N ALA A 402 -24.52 -8.71 7.40
CA ALA A 402 -24.49 -10.14 7.13
C ALA A 402 -23.42 -10.46 6.05
N PRO A 403 -22.73 -11.59 6.13
CA PRO A 403 -21.59 -11.90 5.25
C PRO A 403 -21.90 -11.74 3.76
N GLU A 404 -23.06 -12.21 3.31
CA GLU A 404 -23.52 -12.10 1.92
C GLU A 404 -23.80 -10.65 1.53
N THR A 405 -24.47 -9.88 2.37
CA THR A 405 -24.74 -8.44 2.18
C THR A 405 -23.45 -7.64 2.15
N ALA A 406 -22.47 -7.97 3.00
CA ALA A 406 -21.16 -7.35 3.02
C ALA A 406 -20.36 -7.65 1.74
N ALA A 407 -20.44 -8.89 1.22
CA ALA A 407 -19.79 -9.27 -0.03
C ALA A 407 -20.42 -8.54 -1.22
N ASP A 408 -21.76 -8.49 -1.31
CA ASP A 408 -22.46 -7.75 -2.35
C ASP A 408 -22.14 -6.24 -2.30
N ALA A 409 -22.14 -5.64 -1.10
CA ALA A 409 -21.73 -4.25 -0.91
C ALA A 409 -20.30 -4.01 -1.42
N ARG A 410 -19.33 -4.85 -1.03
CA ARG A 410 -17.94 -4.71 -1.45
C ARG A 410 -17.80 -4.78 -2.97
N ARG A 411 -18.47 -5.72 -3.62
CA ARG A 411 -18.48 -5.84 -5.07
C ARG A 411 -19.08 -4.60 -5.74
N LEU A 412 -20.27 -4.18 -5.33
CA LEU A 412 -20.98 -3.00 -5.89
C LEU A 412 -20.20 -1.68 -5.67
N LEU A 413 -19.44 -1.60 -4.57
CA LEU A 413 -18.52 -0.49 -4.31
C LEU A 413 -17.21 -0.61 -5.10
N GLY A 414 -17.01 -1.63 -5.92
CA GLY A 414 -15.83 -1.84 -6.73
C GLY A 414 -14.60 -2.33 -5.94
N GLY A 415 -14.79 -3.10 -4.89
CA GLY A 415 -13.71 -3.74 -4.15
C GLY A 415 -13.05 -4.90 -4.91
N GLU A 416 -13.72 -5.46 -5.89
CA GLU A 416 -13.24 -6.55 -6.75
C GLU A 416 -12.90 -6.09 -8.17
N GLY A 417 -13.27 -4.86 -8.53
CA GLY A 417 -13.04 -4.21 -9.82
C GLY A 417 -13.92 -2.98 -9.96
N THR A 418 -13.54 -2.03 -10.83
CA THR A 418 -14.24 -0.74 -10.97
C THR A 418 -15.13 -0.66 -12.23
N SER A 419 -14.97 -1.56 -13.19
CA SER A 419 -15.86 -1.60 -14.35
C SER A 419 -17.30 -1.92 -13.94
N VAL A 420 -18.26 -1.44 -14.69
CA VAL A 420 -19.68 -1.66 -14.41
C VAL A 420 -20.02 -3.16 -14.33
N GLY A 421 -19.46 -3.97 -15.25
CA GLY A 421 -19.65 -5.42 -15.25
C GLY A 421 -19.10 -6.07 -13.97
N GLU A 422 -17.87 -5.76 -13.56
CA GLU A 422 -17.27 -6.28 -12.33
C GLU A 422 -18.08 -5.89 -11.09
N ARG A 423 -18.52 -4.64 -11.01
CA ARG A 423 -19.33 -4.13 -9.88
C ARG A 423 -20.69 -4.83 -9.79
N LEU A 424 -21.28 -5.20 -10.92
CA LEU A 424 -22.55 -5.93 -10.97
C LEU A 424 -22.37 -7.45 -10.91
N GLY A 425 -21.12 -7.96 -10.99
CA GLY A 425 -20.82 -9.38 -11.03
C GLY A 425 -21.22 -10.04 -12.35
N MET A 426 -21.20 -9.26 -13.44
CA MET A 426 -21.57 -9.71 -14.78
C MET A 426 -20.33 -10.18 -15.56
N PRO A 427 -20.46 -11.18 -16.43
CA PRO A 427 -19.37 -11.58 -17.32
C PRO A 427 -19.04 -10.47 -18.33
N ALA A 428 -17.81 -10.50 -18.88
CA ALA A 428 -17.35 -9.47 -19.80
C ALA A 428 -18.18 -9.37 -21.09
N GLU A 429 -18.86 -10.46 -21.48
CA GLU A 429 -19.68 -10.60 -22.67
C GLU A 429 -21.16 -10.26 -22.41
N ALA A 430 -21.54 -9.81 -21.22
CA ALA A 430 -22.91 -9.48 -20.88
C ALA A 430 -23.47 -8.35 -21.78
N SER A 431 -24.70 -8.49 -22.21
CA SER A 431 -25.37 -7.46 -23.01
C SER A 431 -25.66 -6.21 -22.19
N THR A 432 -25.80 -5.05 -22.83
CA THR A 432 -26.15 -3.80 -22.16
C THR A 432 -27.49 -3.93 -21.41
N ASP A 433 -28.46 -4.65 -21.96
CA ASP A 433 -29.77 -4.86 -21.33
C ASP A 433 -29.68 -5.74 -20.08
N ASP A 434 -28.82 -6.77 -20.09
CA ASP A 434 -28.55 -7.60 -18.91
C ASP A 434 -27.88 -6.78 -17.80
N ILE A 435 -26.91 -5.94 -18.17
CA ILE A 435 -26.21 -5.04 -17.25
C ILE A 435 -27.20 -4.04 -16.64
N PHE A 436 -28.08 -3.48 -17.45
CA PHE A 436 -29.13 -2.54 -16.99
C PHE A 436 -30.09 -3.21 -16.00
N THR A 437 -30.57 -4.42 -16.36
CA THR A 437 -31.42 -5.22 -15.49
C THR A 437 -30.76 -5.56 -14.16
N ALA A 438 -29.48 -5.95 -14.18
CA ALA A 438 -28.70 -6.25 -12.99
C ALA A 438 -28.51 -5.00 -12.10
N ALA A 439 -28.29 -3.82 -12.70
CA ALA A 439 -28.13 -2.56 -11.97
C ALA A 439 -29.43 -2.16 -11.25
N TYR A 440 -30.59 -2.25 -11.93
CA TYR A 440 -31.88 -1.99 -11.30
C TYR A 440 -32.21 -2.98 -10.18
N ALA A 441 -31.95 -4.27 -10.41
CA ALA A 441 -32.13 -5.29 -9.37
C ALA A 441 -31.25 -5.03 -8.13
N ALA A 442 -30.01 -4.60 -8.34
CA ALA A 442 -29.12 -4.22 -7.26
C ALA A 442 -29.63 -2.99 -6.50
N ALA A 443 -30.05 -1.93 -7.20
CA ALA A 443 -30.60 -0.72 -6.61
C ALA A 443 -31.86 -1.04 -5.76
N GLU A 444 -32.76 -1.87 -6.27
CA GLU A 444 -33.98 -2.24 -5.54
C GLU A 444 -33.67 -3.05 -4.26
N ARG A 445 -32.74 -4.02 -4.33
CA ARG A 445 -32.29 -4.76 -3.13
C ARG A 445 -31.74 -3.81 -2.07
N TRP A 446 -30.88 -2.87 -2.46
CA TRP A 446 -30.25 -1.93 -1.52
C TRP A 446 -31.21 -0.84 -1.02
N ARG A 447 -32.25 -0.50 -1.79
CA ARG A 447 -33.36 0.33 -1.31
C ARG A 447 -34.14 -0.37 -0.21
N GLN A 448 -34.45 -1.64 -0.38
CA GLN A 448 -35.11 -2.45 0.63
C GLN A 448 -34.23 -2.62 1.88
N GLU A 449 -32.92 -2.87 1.71
CA GLU A 449 -31.98 -2.98 2.84
C GLU A 449 -31.87 -1.65 3.61
N SER A 450 -31.93 -0.50 2.95
CA SER A 450 -31.89 0.82 3.62
C SER A 450 -33.11 1.09 4.51
N HIS A 451 -34.27 0.49 4.19
CA HIS A 451 -35.53 0.64 4.93
C HIS A 451 -35.83 -0.54 5.86
N ARG A 452 -34.95 -1.53 5.92
CA ARG A 452 -35.17 -2.73 6.72
C ARG A 452 -35.36 -2.41 8.21
N PRO A 453 -36.43 -2.91 8.86
CA PRO A 453 -36.65 -2.71 10.27
C PRO A 453 -35.50 -3.27 11.12
N GLY A 454 -35.11 -2.55 12.19
CA GLY A 454 -34.04 -2.99 13.09
C GLY A 454 -32.62 -2.66 12.64
N THR A 455 -32.42 -2.03 11.47
CA THR A 455 -31.11 -1.60 10.97
C THR A 455 -30.56 -0.45 11.81
N SER A 456 -29.28 -0.52 12.18
CA SER A 456 -28.58 0.56 12.88
C SER A 456 -28.38 1.79 11.96
N ALA A 457 -28.12 2.95 12.55
CA ALA A 457 -27.82 4.16 11.78
C ALA A 457 -26.58 4.00 10.90
N ALA A 458 -25.58 3.18 11.32
CA ALA A 458 -24.40 2.90 10.53
C ALA A 458 -24.73 2.02 9.31
N GLN A 459 -25.55 1.00 9.47
CA GLN A 459 -26.01 0.12 8.39
C GLN A 459 -26.88 0.89 7.38
N ARG A 460 -27.81 1.76 7.85
CA ARG A 460 -28.59 2.62 6.94
C ARG A 460 -27.72 3.56 6.11
N ARG A 461 -26.71 4.21 6.73
CA ARG A 461 -25.75 5.04 5.98
C ARG A 461 -24.96 4.22 4.96
N ALA A 462 -24.55 3.01 5.33
CA ALA A 462 -23.88 2.11 4.41
C ALA A 462 -24.77 1.75 3.20
N ALA A 463 -26.01 1.36 3.45
CA ALA A 463 -26.97 1.06 2.41
C ALA A 463 -27.22 2.26 1.47
N SER A 464 -27.33 3.47 2.03
CA SER A 464 -27.47 4.69 1.21
C SER A 464 -26.27 4.95 0.29
N VAL A 465 -25.04 4.64 0.73
CA VAL A 465 -23.85 4.79 -0.12
C VAL A 465 -23.89 3.76 -1.24
N VAL A 466 -24.20 2.50 -0.96
CA VAL A 466 -24.28 1.44 -1.99
C VAL A 466 -25.41 1.73 -2.96
N LEU A 467 -26.59 2.14 -2.47
CA LEU A 467 -27.71 2.53 -3.32
C LEU A 467 -27.32 3.67 -4.28
N ARG A 468 -26.66 4.71 -3.78
CA ARG A 468 -26.18 5.81 -4.65
C ARG A 468 -25.17 5.30 -5.69
N SER A 469 -24.33 4.34 -5.36
CA SER A 469 -23.43 3.69 -6.34
C SER A 469 -24.23 2.97 -7.45
N CYS A 470 -25.30 2.28 -7.09
CA CYS A 470 -26.19 1.64 -8.08
C CYS A 470 -26.91 2.68 -8.94
N ASP A 471 -27.46 3.74 -8.34
CA ASP A 471 -28.14 4.83 -9.08
C ASP A 471 -27.18 5.48 -10.08
N MET A 472 -25.92 5.73 -9.70
CA MET A 472 -24.91 6.28 -10.60
C MET A 472 -24.57 5.34 -11.77
N ILE A 473 -24.57 4.03 -11.55
CA ILE A 473 -24.39 3.04 -12.63
C ILE A 473 -25.58 3.13 -13.61
N ILE A 474 -26.80 3.24 -13.10
CA ILE A 474 -28.02 3.37 -13.93
C ILE A 474 -27.98 4.68 -14.72
N GLU A 475 -27.66 5.80 -14.09
CA GLU A 475 -27.53 7.12 -14.74
C GLU A 475 -26.49 7.07 -15.87
N TRP A 476 -25.34 6.42 -15.66
CA TRP A 476 -24.29 6.27 -16.67
C TRP A 476 -24.75 5.41 -17.87
N LEU A 477 -25.38 4.26 -17.59
CA LEU A 477 -25.93 3.38 -18.65
C LEU A 477 -27.00 4.10 -19.48
N ALA A 478 -27.89 4.88 -18.84
CA ALA A 478 -28.90 5.68 -19.53
C ALA A 478 -28.29 6.77 -20.42
N GLY A 479 -27.21 7.42 -19.94
CA GLY A 479 -26.49 8.41 -20.74
C GLY A 479 -25.74 7.81 -21.94
N ALA A 480 -25.20 6.58 -21.80
CA ALA A 480 -24.51 5.88 -22.88
C ALA A 480 -25.45 5.36 -23.99
N GLN A 481 -26.76 5.26 -23.73
CA GLN A 481 -27.77 4.89 -24.76
C GLN A 481 -28.24 6.07 -25.58
N VAL A 482 -27.94 7.31 -25.20
CA VAL A 482 -28.40 8.55 -25.87
C VAL A 482 -27.34 9.09 -26.84
N LEU A 483 -26.12 8.56 -26.84
CA LEU A 483 -25.03 8.88 -27.75
C LEU A 483 -24.86 7.80 -28.82
#